data_aae3390c59cfa44393822dabccb3883c
#
_entry.id   aae3390c59cfa44393822dabccb3883c
#
_cell.length_a   1.000
_cell.length_b   1.000
_cell.length_c   1.000
_cell.angle_alpha   90.00
_cell.angle_beta   90.00
_cell.angle_gamma   90.00
#
_symmetry.space_group_name_H-M   'P 1'
#
loop_
_entity.id
_entity.type
_entity.pdbx_description
1 polymer ?
#
loop_
_entity_poly.entity_id
_entity_poly.type
_entity_poly.pdbx_seq_one_letter_code
_entity_poly.pdbx_strand_id
1 'polypeptide(L)'
;MKISEQAPQLISIAAFLFYGLLCLFSEKTVVEFKRYGLPRFRKLTGALEVAGAVGLIVGYFYPPLTFFSALGLVILMFMGMMVRIKIRDPWIALMPAFTLFCLNLYLCFTSIHQVFKS
;
A
#
# COMPACT_ATOMS: atom_id res chain seq x y z
N MET A 1 -22.72 -0.80 -1.19
CA MET A 1 -21.58 0.14 -1.15
C MET A 1 -21.67 1.09 -2.33
N LYS A 2 -21.56 2.39 -2.07
CA LYS A 2 -21.65 3.40 -3.12
C LYS A 2 -20.37 3.43 -3.95
N ILE A 3 -20.47 3.88 -5.20
CA ILE A 3 -19.31 3.99 -6.09
C ILE A 3 -18.23 4.88 -5.48
N SER A 4 -18.63 5.96 -4.79
CA SER A 4 -17.68 6.86 -4.14
C SER A 4 -16.85 6.17 -3.04
N GLU A 5 -17.37 5.09 -2.46
CA GLU A 5 -16.64 4.30 -1.46
C GLU A 5 -15.80 3.22 -2.10
N GLN A 6 -16.24 2.70 -3.25
CA GLN A 6 -15.53 1.64 -3.97
C GLN A 6 -14.35 2.16 -4.78
N ALA A 7 -14.46 3.39 -5.31
CA ALA A 7 -13.44 3.95 -6.18
C ALA A 7 -12.07 4.06 -5.50
N PRO A 8 -11.96 4.60 -4.26
CA PRO A 8 -10.67 4.64 -3.58
C PRO A 8 -10.06 3.26 -3.36
N GLN A 9 -10.89 2.27 -3.01
CA GLN A 9 -10.43 0.91 -2.80
C GLN A 9 -9.92 0.30 -4.11
N LEU A 10 -10.62 0.51 -5.20
CA LEU A 10 -10.22 0.01 -6.50
C LEU A 10 -8.91 0.64 -6.97
N ILE A 11 -8.76 1.95 -6.77
CA ILE A 11 -7.53 2.66 -7.11
C ILE A 11 -6.36 2.09 -6.30
N SER A 12 -6.57 1.87 -5.01
CA SER A 12 -5.54 1.30 -4.13
C SER A 12 -5.13 -0.10 -4.59
N ILE A 13 -6.11 -0.95 -4.94
CA ILE A 13 -5.85 -2.30 -5.44
C ILE A 13 -4.97 -2.24 -6.69
N ALA A 14 -5.36 -1.43 -7.67
CA ALA A 14 -4.61 -1.31 -8.91
C ALA A 14 -3.19 -0.80 -8.68
N ALA A 15 -3.04 0.23 -7.84
CA ALA A 15 -1.74 0.81 -7.55
C ALA A 15 -0.82 -0.19 -6.86
N PHE A 16 -1.32 -0.89 -5.85
CA PHE A 16 -0.47 -1.82 -5.09
C PHE A 16 -0.15 -3.09 -5.86
N LEU A 17 -1.06 -3.56 -6.73
CA LEU A 17 -0.72 -4.66 -7.62
C LEU A 17 0.40 -4.25 -8.57
N PHE A 18 0.30 -3.06 -9.14
CA PHE A 18 1.31 -2.55 -10.06
C PHE A 18 2.65 -2.40 -9.36
N TYR A 19 2.69 -1.70 -8.24
CA TYR A 19 3.94 -1.47 -7.52
C TYR A 19 4.49 -2.74 -6.90
N GLY A 20 3.62 -3.64 -6.42
CA GLY A 20 4.06 -4.91 -5.87
C GLY A 20 4.72 -5.78 -6.91
N LEU A 21 4.15 -5.85 -8.11
CA LEU A 21 4.74 -6.59 -9.21
C LEU A 21 6.06 -5.97 -9.66
N LEU A 22 6.15 -4.63 -9.68
CA LEU A 22 7.42 -3.96 -9.96
C LEU A 22 8.48 -4.31 -8.92
N CYS A 23 8.10 -4.35 -7.64
CA CYS A 23 9.02 -4.74 -6.58
C CYS A 23 9.55 -6.16 -6.78
N LEU A 24 8.71 -7.07 -7.25
CA LEU A 24 9.10 -8.46 -7.40
C LEU A 24 9.93 -8.71 -8.66
N PHE A 25 9.65 -7.99 -9.75
CA PHE A 25 10.20 -8.35 -11.07
C PHE A 25 11.01 -7.27 -11.76
N SER A 26 10.97 -6.00 -11.31
CA SER A 26 11.66 -4.91 -11.97
C SER A 26 13.10 -4.76 -11.51
N GLU A 27 14.03 -4.63 -12.45
CA GLU A 27 15.42 -4.37 -12.13
C GLU A 27 15.62 -2.98 -11.52
N LYS A 28 14.81 -2.02 -11.91
CA LYS A 28 14.85 -0.69 -11.34
C LYS A 28 14.61 -0.71 -9.85
N THR A 29 13.67 -1.53 -9.39
CA THR A 29 13.36 -1.69 -7.98
C THR A 29 14.52 -2.36 -7.24
N VAL A 30 15.21 -3.32 -7.88
CA VAL A 30 16.40 -3.93 -7.29
C VAL A 30 17.45 -2.87 -6.98
N VAL A 31 17.70 -1.97 -7.92
CA VAL A 31 18.66 -0.89 -7.74
C VAL A 31 18.23 0.04 -6.60
N GLU A 32 16.94 0.39 -6.55
CA GLU A 32 16.41 1.27 -5.51
C GLU A 32 16.56 0.67 -4.11
N PHE A 33 16.28 -0.62 -3.94
CA PHE A 33 16.41 -1.26 -2.64
C PHE A 33 17.87 -1.40 -2.20
N LYS A 34 18.79 -1.56 -3.15
CA LYS A 34 20.21 -1.50 -2.84
C LYS A 34 20.62 -0.11 -2.35
N ARG A 35 20.09 0.93 -2.98
CA ARG A 35 20.33 2.31 -2.58
C ARG A 35 19.78 2.59 -1.18
N TYR A 36 18.63 1.98 -0.82
CA TYR A 36 18.08 2.10 0.53
C TYR A 36 18.89 1.34 1.58
N GLY A 37 19.78 0.45 1.17
CA GLY A 37 20.51 -0.41 2.09
C GLY A 37 19.69 -1.60 2.57
N LEU A 38 18.60 -1.92 1.86
CA LEU A 38 17.65 -2.95 2.26
C LEU A 38 17.34 -3.93 1.12
N PRO A 39 18.37 -4.47 0.42
CA PRO A 39 18.10 -5.33 -0.74
C PRO A 39 17.33 -6.60 -0.39
N ARG A 40 17.46 -7.08 0.85
CA ARG A 40 16.75 -8.29 1.31
C ARG A 40 15.25 -8.11 1.38
N PHE A 41 14.81 -6.88 1.60
CA PHE A 41 13.39 -6.61 1.86
C PHE A 41 12.59 -6.34 0.59
N ARG A 42 13.24 -6.34 -0.59
CA ARG A 42 12.56 -6.07 -1.85
C ARG A 42 11.42 -7.06 -2.11
N LYS A 43 11.73 -8.36 -2.03
CA LYS A 43 10.73 -9.40 -2.28
C LYS A 43 9.65 -9.40 -1.21
N LEU A 44 10.05 -9.19 0.04
CA LEU A 44 9.11 -9.13 1.14
C LEU A 44 8.14 -7.96 0.97
N THR A 45 8.65 -6.78 0.64
CA THR A 45 7.83 -5.58 0.42
C THR A 45 6.85 -5.81 -0.72
N GLY A 46 7.34 -6.32 -1.86
CA GLY A 46 6.49 -6.61 -3.00
C GLY A 46 5.41 -7.62 -2.68
N ALA A 47 5.75 -8.69 -1.98
CA ALA A 47 4.80 -9.71 -1.57
C ALA A 47 3.74 -9.14 -0.64
N LEU A 48 4.13 -8.29 0.30
CA LEU A 48 3.18 -7.64 1.21
C LEU A 48 2.25 -6.68 0.48
N GLU A 49 2.76 -5.95 -0.51
CA GLU A 49 1.93 -5.05 -1.31
C GLU A 49 0.90 -5.82 -2.11
N VAL A 50 1.31 -6.93 -2.75
CA VAL A 50 0.39 -7.77 -3.51
C VAL A 50 -0.63 -8.43 -2.57
N ALA A 51 -0.17 -8.93 -1.43
CA ALA A 51 -1.06 -9.53 -0.44
C ALA A 51 -2.09 -8.53 0.08
N GLY A 52 -1.67 -7.29 0.33
CA GLY A 52 -2.58 -6.23 0.75
C GLY A 52 -3.61 -5.92 -0.32
N ALA A 53 -3.18 -5.86 -1.59
CA ALA A 53 -4.10 -5.62 -2.70
C ALA A 53 -5.12 -6.75 -2.83
N VAL A 54 -4.68 -8.00 -2.72
CA VAL A 54 -5.59 -9.16 -2.73
C VAL A 54 -6.56 -9.08 -1.55
N GLY A 55 -6.07 -8.69 -0.38
CA GLY A 55 -6.92 -8.49 0.79
C GLY A 55 -7.99 -7.44 0.57
N LEU A 56 -7.66 -6.35 -0.14
CA LEU A 56 -8.64 -5.34 -0.49
C LEU A 56 -9.68 -5.86 -1.48
N ILE A 57 -9.28 -6.72 -2.41
CA ILE A 57 -10.23 -7.36 -3.33
C ILE A 57 -11.21 -8.24 -2.55
N VAL A 58 -10.70 -9.09 -1.69
CA VAL A 58 -11.54 -9.97 -0.86
C VAL A 58 -12.39 -9.13 0.10
N GLY A 59 -11.91 -7.95 0.48
CA GLY A 59 -12.63 -7.03 1.34
C GLY A 59 -13.96 -6.55 0.78
N TYR A 60 -14.17 -6.62 -0.54
CA TYR A 60 -15.48 -6.33 -1.12
C TYR A 60 -16.52 -7.36 -0.67
N PHE A 61 -16.10 -8.57 -0.36
CA PHE A 61 -16.98 -9.65 0.11
C PHE A 61 -16.98 -9.77 1.64
N TYR A 62 -15.91 -9.32 2.28
CA TYR A 62 -15.78 -9.39 3.73
C TYR A 62 -15.22 -8.06 4.26
N PRO A 63 -16.11 -7.11 4.61
CA PRO A 63 -15.69 -5.73 4.96
C PRO A 63 -14.60 -5.59 6.01
N PRO A 64 -14.58 -6.38 7.12
CA PRO A 64 -13.49 -6.23 8.10
C PRO A 64 -12.10 -6.46 7.50
N LEU A 65 -11.99 -7.28 6.46
CA LEU A 65 -10.71 -7.54 5.81
C LEU A 65 -10.19 -6.29 5.09
N THR A 66 -11.09 -5.44 4.59
CA THR A 66 -10.69 -4.16 4.00
C THR A 66 -9.93 -3.31 5.01
N PHE A 67 -10.44 -3.24 6.25
CA PHE A 67 -9.78 -2.47 7.30
C PHE A 67 -8.39 -3.00 7.59
N PHE A 68 -8.25 -4.30 7.80
CA PHE A 68 -6.95 -4.89 8.14
C PHE A 68 -5.97 -4.78 6.99
N SER A 69 -6.42 -4.97 5.76
CA SER A 69 -5.55 -4.85 4.59
C SER A 69 -5.08 -3.41 4.40
N ALA A 70 -5.99 -2.44 4.51
CA ALA A 70 -5.65 -1.03 4.38
C ALA A 70 -4.70 -0.60 5.48
N LEU A 71 -4.90 -1.08 6.71
CA LEU A 71 -4.02 -0.76 7.81
C LEU A 71 -2.61 -1.27 7.56
N GLY A 72 -2.48 -2.50 7.06
CA GLY A 72 -1.18 -3.06 6.72
C GLY A 72 -0.48 -2.24 5.63
N LEU A 73 -1.23 -1.82 4.61
CA LEU A 73 -0.68 -1.00 3.54
C LEU A 73 -0.29 0.39 4.03
N VAL A 74 -1.05 0.96 4.97
CA VAL A 74 -0.70 2.26 5.58
C VAL A 74 0.65 2.14 6.29
N ILE A 75 0.84 1.08 7.07
CA ILE A 75 2.10 0.86 7.79
C ILE A 75 3.25 0.69 6.80
N LEU A 76 3.02 -0.10 5.75
CA LEU A 76 4.03 -0.35 4.72
C LEU A 76 4.45 0.95 4.02
N MET A 77 3.49 1.80 3.67
CA MET A 77 3.78 3.07 3.02
C MET A 77 4.49 4.04 3.97
N PHE A 78 4.10 4.05 5.23
CA PHE A 78 4.76 4.87 6.23
C PHE A 78 6.23 4.49 6.35
N MET A 79 6.53 3.19 6.43
CA MET A 79 7.90 2.71 6.50
C MET A 79 8.69 3.09 5.24
N GLY A 80 8.06 2.98 4.07
CA GLY A 80 8.68 3.37 2.81
C GLY A 80 9.03 4.85 2.77
N MET A 81 8.12 5.71 3.27
CA MET A 81 8.40 7.14 3.35
C MET A 81 9.55 7.45 4.30
N MET A 82 9.60 6.76 5.46
CA MET A 82 10.68 6.97 6.42
C MET A 82 12.03 6.61 5.82
N VAL A 83 12.11 5.51 5.07
CA VAL A 83 13.35 5.11 4.41
C VAL A 83 13.78 6.18 3.40
N ARG A 84 12.85 6.70 2.59
CA ARG A 84 13.17 7.72 1.60
C ARG A 84 13.63 9.02 2.24
N ILE A 85 13.00 9.42 3.34
CA ILE A 85 13.42 10.61 4.09
C ILE A 85 14.82 10.42 4.64
N LYS A 86 15.11 9.23 5.16
CA LYS A 86 16.41 8.92 5.75
C LYS A 86 17.54 9.04 4.72
N ILE A 87 17.31 8.63 3.48
CA ILE A 87 18.31 8.72 2.42
C ILE A 87 18.24 10.03 1.65
N ARG A 88 17.41 10.98 2.10
CA ARG A 88 17.28 12.33 1.56
C ARG A 88 16.81 12.35 0.11
N ASP A 89 15.81 11.50 -0.21
CA ASP A 89 15.18 11.54 -1.51
C ASP A 89 14.41 12.84 -1.71
N PRO A 90 14.31 13.35 -2.97
CA PRO A 90 13.55 14.56 -3.24
C PRO A 90 12.06 14.36 -2.99
N TRP A 91 11.35 15.47 -2.79
CA TRP A 91 9.92 15.48 -2.50
C TRP A 91 9.10 14.68 -3.53
N ILE A 92 9.49 14.79 -4.82
CA ILE A 92 8.75 14.14 -5.90
C ILE A 92 8.75 12.61 -5.70
N ALA A 93 9.83 12.05 -5.17
CA ALA A 93 9.92 10.61 -4.91
C ALA A 93 8.99 10.17 -3.77
N LEU A 94 8.66 11.09 -2.84
CA LEU A 94 7.76 10.80 -1.71
C LEU A 94 6.29 10.92 -2.08
N MET A 95 5.96 11.67 -3.13
CA MET A 95 4.57 11.97 -3.47
C MET A 95 3.71 10.74 -3.73
N PRO A 96 4.16 9.75 -4.53
CA PRO A 96 3.32 8.56 -4.76
C PRO A 96 3.04 7.79 -3.46
N ALA A 97 4.06 7.62 -2.62
CA ALA A 97 3.90 6.89 -1.36
C ALA A 97 2.97 7.65 -0.42
N PHE A 98 3.11 8.98 -0.35
CA PHE A 98 2.25 9.81 0.49
C PHE A 98 0.80 9.74 0.01
N THR A 99 0.58 9.80 -1.30
CA THR A 99 -0.76 9.71 -1.87
C THR A 99 -1.42 8.38 -1.51
N LEU A 100 -0.70 7.27 -1.68
CA LEU A 100 -1.21 5.94 -1.34
C LEU A 100 -1.41 5.78 0.17
N PHE A 101 -0.53 6.39 0.96
CA PHE A 101 -0.69 6.40 2.42
C PHE A 101 -2.00 7.06 2.82
N CYS A 102 -2.28 8.24 2.27
CA CYS A 102 -3.52 8.96 2.55
C CYS A 102 -4.75 8.20 2.07
N LEU A 103 -4.67 7.60 0.89
CA LEU A 103 -5.77 6.83 0.32
C LEU A 103 -6.14 5.65 1.21
N ASN A 104 -5.14 4.89 1.66
CA ASN A 104 -5.38 3.74 2.51
C ASN A 104 -5.80 4.14 3.92
N LEU A 105 -5.31 5.28 4.41
CA LEU A 105 -5.77 5.82 5.68
C LEU A 105 -7.26 6.17 5.62
N TYR A 106 -7.69 6.76 4.50
CA TYR A 106 -9.11 7.01 4.25
C TYR A 106 -9.91 5.70 4.27
N LEU A 107 -9.39 4.66 3.61
CA LEU A 107 -10.05 3.35 3.62
C LEU A 107 -10.15 2.78 5.04
N CYS A 108 -9.13 2.98 5.87
CA CYS A 108 -9.18 2.55 7.26
C CYS A 108 -10.32 3.24 8.01
N PHE A 109 -10.45 4.56 7.84
CA PHE A 109 -11.48 5.32 8.54
C PHE A 109 -12.88 4.93 8.09
N THR A 110 -13.09 4.73 6.79
CA THR A 110 -14.40 4.34 6.28
C THR A 110 -14.74 2.90 6.65
N SER A 111 -13.75 2.02 6.68
CA SER A 111 -13.95 0.60 6.99
C SER A 111 -14.15 0.33 8.47
N ILE A 112 -13.62 1.20 9.33
CA ILE A 112 -13.72 0.99 10.78
C ILE A 112 -15.18 0.97 11.23
N HIS A 113 -16.04 1.75 10.58
CA HIS A 113 -17.47 1.74 10.87
C HIS A 113 -18.09 0.37 10.61
N GLN A 114 -17.64 -0.31 9.56
CA GLN A 114 -18.15 -1.63 9.21
C GLN A 114 -17.67 -2.69 10.20
N VAL A 115 -16.44 -2.54 10.70
CA VAL A 115 -15.90 -3.46 11.70
C VAL A 115 -16.69 -3.37 13.00
N PHE A 116 -17.00 -2.15 13.45
CA PHE A 116 -17.71 -1.96 14.70
C PHE A 116 -19.21 -2.16 14.60
N LYS A 117 -19.77 -2.11 13.40
CA LYS A 117 -21.19 -2.37 13.18
C LYS A 117 -21.50 -3.86 13.08
N SER A 118 -20.53 -4.65 12.68
CA SER A 118 -20.73 -6.07 12.59
C SER A 118 -20.48 -6.75 13.94
#